data_7e16e1c33ab3b19aa7507521e130baae
#
_entry.id   7e16e1c33ab3b19aa7507521e130baae
#
_cell.length_a   1.000
_cell.length_b   1.000
_cell.length_c   1.000
_cell.angle_alpha   90.00
_cell.angle_beta   90.00
_cell.angle_gamma   90.00
#
_symmetry.space_group_name_H-M   'P 1'
#
loop_
_entity.id
_entity.type
_entity.pdbx_description
1 polymer ?
#
loop_
_entity_poly.entity_id
_entity_poly.type
_entity_poly.pdbx_seq_one_letter_code
_entity_poly.pdbx_strand_id
1 'polypeptide(L)'
;MDEVLLKKIEQKIHDSISNKDDIKELIKLLSTIDGSKSFALGIVVGRLYNTFFYLSKRILKREPTKQEFEDFLKFIENKKSDLEHLW
;
A
#
# COMPACT_ATOMS: atom_id res chain seq x y z
N MET A 1 11.41 22.87 15.80
CA MET A 1 11.66 21.80 14.81
C MET A 1 12.28 22.42 13.58
N ASP A 2 13.24 21.74 12.98
CA ASP A 2 13.85 22.17 11.72
C ASP A 2 12.79 22.33 10.63
N GLU A 3 12.87 23.43 9.87
CA GLU A 3 11.87 23.74 8.83
C GLU A 3 11.85 22.70 7.71
N VAL A 4 13.00 22.15 7.34
CA VAL A 4 13.10 21.13 6.31
C VAL A 4 12.44 19.84 6.79
N LEU A 5 12.69 19.45 8.03
CA LEU A 5 12.07 18.28 8.64
C LEU A 5 10.55 18.47 8.73
N LEU A 6 10.11 19.64 9.18
CA LEU A 6 8.68 19.95 9.28
C LEU A 6 7.98 19.82 7.93
N LYS A 7 8.58 20.40 6.89
CA LYS A 7 8.04 20.30 5.52
C LYS A 7 7.94 18.86 5.03
N LYS A 8 8.93 18.04 5.34
CA LYS A 8 8.90 16.61 4.96
C LYS A 8 7.78 15.86 5.67
N ILE A 9 7.57 16.16 6.95
CA ILE A 9 6.50 15.56 7.75
C ILE A 9 5.14 15.99 7.18
N GLU A 10 4.97 17.27 6.90
CA GLU A 10 3.75 17.80 6.29
C GLU A 10 3.47 17.15 4.94
N GLN A 11 4.50 16.96 4.12
CA GLN A 11 4.37 16.31 2.84
C GLN A 11 3.91 14.85 2.98
N LYS A 12 4.45 14.11 3.94
CA LYS A 12 4.03 12.75 4.22
C LYS A 12 2.58 12.67 4.68
N ILE A 13 2.16 13.62 5.51
CA ILE A 13 0.76 13.71 5.94
C ILE A 13 -0.13 13.98 4.73
N HIS A 14 0.26 14.92 3.89
CA HIS A 14 -0.47 15.25 2.66
C HIS A 14 -0.57 14.02 1.74
N ASP A 15 0.52 13.30 1.54
CA ASP A 15 0.55 12.10 0.72
C ASP A 15 -0.36 11.02 1.28
N SER A 16 -0.35 10.83 2.61
CA SER A 16 -1.23 9.87 3.28
C SER A 16 -2.70 10.21 3.07
N ILE A 17 -3.06 11.48 3.17
CA ILE A 17 -4.42 11.94 2.93
C ILE A 17 -4.81 11.73 1.46
N SER A 18 -3.91 12.04 0.54
CA SER A 18 -4.14 11.87 -0.90
C SER A 18 -4.34 10.40 -1.27
N ASN A 19 -3.72 9.48 -0.53
CA ASN A 19 -3.78 8.04 -0.80
C ASN A 19 -4.80 7.30 0.06
N LYS A 20 -5.64 8.02 0.82
CA LYS A 20 -6.58 7.39 1.76
C LYS A 20 -7.56 6.43 1.09
N ASP A 21 -7.99 6.71 -0.13
CA ASP A 21 -8.94 5.85 -0.84
C ASP A 21 -8.27 4.54 -1.27
N ASP A 22 -7.01 4.61 -1.66
CA ASP A 22 -6.22 3.41 -1.99
C ASP A 22 -6.03 2.54 -0.75
N ILE A 23 -5.75 3.15 0.39
CA ILE A 23 -5.61 2.44 1.67
C ILE A 23 -6.93 1.77 2.05
N LYS A 24 -8.07 2.45 1.84
CA LYS A 24 -9.38 1.87 2.10
C LYS A 24 -9.64 0.64 1.23
N GLU A 25 -9.23 0.66 -0.02
CA GLU A 25 -9.38 -0.50 -0.91
C GLU A 25 -8.52 -1.68 -0.44
N LEU A 26 -7.30 -1.41 0.03
CA LEU A 26 -6.44 -2.44 0.62
C LEU A 26 -7.07 -3.04 1.88
N ILE A 27 -7.66 -2.20 2.74
CA ILE A 27 -8.35 -2.65 3.94
C ILE A 27 -9.53 -3.56 3.58
N LYS A 28 -10.32 -3.19 2.57
CA LYS A 28 -11.42 -4.03 2.10
C LYS A 28 -10.94 -5.41 1.68
N LEU A 29 -9.82 -5.49 0.99
CA LEU A 29 -9.22 -6.74 0.56
C LEU A 29 -8.95 -7.66 1.76
N LEU A 30 -8.49 -7.09 2.88
CA LEU A 30 -8.13 -7.83 4.07
C LEU A 30 -9.32 -8.12 5.01
N SER A 31 -10.44 -7.40 4.86
CA SER A 31 -11.57 -7.48 5.78
C SER A 31 -12.30 -8.83 5.75
N THR A 32 -12.10 -9.64 4.70
CA THR A 32 -12.70 -10.97 4.55
C THR A 32 -11.85 -12.08 5.18
N ILE A 33 -10.76 -11.73 5.85
CA ILE A 33 -9.79 -12.67 6.40
C ILE A 33 -9.87 -12.65 7.92
N ASP A 34 -9.61 -13.81 8.55
CA ASP A 34 -9.54 -13.94 9.99
C ASP A 34 -8.63 -12.87 10.62
N GLY A 35 -8.99 -12.35 11.79
CA GLY A 35 -8.34 -11.19 12.40
C GLY A 35 -6.84 -11.31 12.61
N SER A 36 -6.35 -12.48 13.08
CA SER A 36 -4.91 -12.67 13.29
C SER A 36 -4.16 -12.77 11.96
N LYS A 37 -4.74 -13.48 11.00
CA LYS A 37 -4.18 -13.58 9.64
C LYS A 37 -4.27 -12.25 8.93
N SER A 38 -5.37 -11.50 9.10
CA SER A 38 -5.52 -10.15 8.54
C SER A 38 -4.40 -9.22 9.01
N PHE A 39 -4.06 -9.29 10.30
CA PHE A 39 -3.00 -8.46 10.85
C PHE A 39 -1.65 -8.79 10.18
N ALA A 40 -1.31 -10.07 10.12
CA ALA A 40 -0.06 -10.53 9.51
C ALA A 40 -0.01 -10.19 8.03
N LEU A 41 -1.09 -10.45 7.31
CA LEU A 41 -1.19 -10.12 5.88
C LEU A 41 -1.17 -8.62 5.65
N GLY A 42 -1.72 -7.83 6.58
CA GLY A 42 -1.63 -6.37 6.51
C GLY A 42 -0.20 -5.87 6.49
N ILE A 43 0.67 -6.48 7.29
CA ILE A 43 2.10 -6.15 7.30
C ILE A 43 2.72 -6.48 5.94
N VAL A 44 2.45 -7.67 5.40
CA VAL A 44 3.01 -8.11 4.12
C VAL A 44 2.47 -7.26 2.98
N VAL A 45 1.17 -7.04 2.91
CA VAL A 45 0.54 -6.22 1.86
C VAL A 45 1.02 -4.77 1.95
N GLY A 46 1.20 -4.25 3.16
CA GLY A 46 1.75 -2.91 3.35
C GLY A 46 3.17 -2.78 2.79
N ARG A 47 4.01 -3.81 3.02
CA ARG A 47 5.35 -3.84 2.44
C ARG A 47 5.32 -3.92 0.92
N LEU A 48 4.43 -4.75 0.37
CA LEU A 48 4.28 -4.89 -1.08
C LEU A 48 3.80 -3.59 -1.71
N TYR A 49 2.84 -2.92 -1.08
CA TYR A 49 2.36 -1.62 -1.54
C TYR A 49 3.47 -0.56 -1.53
N ASN A 50 4.24 -0.52 -0.44
CA ASN A 50 5.34 0.42 -0.32
C ASN A 50 6.42 0.15 -1.38
N THR A 51 6.74 -1.12 -1.62
CA THR A 51 7.69 -1.53 -2.66
C THR A 51 7.20 -1.14 -4.05
N PHE A 52 5.93 -1.40 -4.33
CA PHE A 52 5.30 -1.03 -5.59
C PHE A 52 5.41 0.48 -5.84
N PHE A 53 5.05 1.27 -4.84
CA PHE A 53 5.08 2.73 -4.94
C PHE A 53 6.51 3.24 -5.13
N TYR A 54 7.45 2.72 -4.34
CA TYR A 54 8.86 3.10 -4.41
C TYR A 54 9.47 2.75 -5.77
N LEU A 55 9.23 1.53 -6.27
CA LEU A 55 9.77 1.09 -7.56
C LEU A 55 9.15 1.86 -8.72
N SER A 56 7.88 2.21 -8.63
CA SER A 56 7.24 3.04 -9.66
C SER A 56 7.94 4.39 -9.76
N LYS A 57 8.20 5.03 -8.63
CA LYS A 57 8.93 6.31 -8.61
C LYS A 57 10.36 6.16 -9.12
N ARG A 58 11.03 5.08 -8.75
CA ARG A 58 12.44 4.85 -9.13
C ARG A 58 12.58 4.52 -10.61
N ILE A 59 11.74 3.64 -11.13
CA ILE A 59 11.85 3.10 -12.49
C ILE A 59 11.16 4.01 -13.49
N LEU A 60 9.93 4.42 -13.18
CA LEU A 60 9.11 5.22 -14.08
C LEU A 60 9.28 6.72 -13.87
N LYS A 61 10.01 7.13 -12.82
CA LYS A 61 10.26 8.54 -12.47
C LYS A 61 8.98 9.32 -12.17
N ARG A 62 7.93 8.64 -11.74
CA ARG A 62 6.64 9.23 -11.39
C ARG A 62 5.89 8.32 -10.43
N GLU A 63 4.85 8.84 -9.79
CA GLU A 63 3.95 8.04 -8.98
C GLU A 63 3.13 7.10 -9.87
N PRO A 64 2.67 5.95 -9.31
CA PRO A 64 1.80 5.05 -10.05
C PRO A 64 0.50 5.75 -10.48
N THR A 65 0.02 5.39 -11.66
CA THR A 65 -1.30 5.83 -12.10
C THR A 65 -2.39 5.03 -11.38
N LYS A 66 -3.64 5.50 -11.47
CA LYS A 66 -4.78 4.78 -10.91
C LYS A 66 -4.92 3.39 -11.53
N GLN A 67 -4.70 3.27 -12.83
CA GLN A 67 -4.76 1.99 -13.53
C GLN A 67 -3.67 1.04 -13.02
N GLU A 68 -2.46 1.53 -12.82
CA GLU A 68 -1.37 0.73 -12.28
C GLU A 68 -1.66 0.25 -10.86
N PHE A 69 -2.29 1.09 -10.04
CA PHE A 69 -2.70 0.70 -8.70
C PHE A 69 -3.80 -0.38 -8.76
N GLU A 70 -4.76 -0.25 -9.66
CA GLU A 70 -5.80 -1.27 -9.85
C GLU A 70 -5.20 -2.61 -10.30
N ASP A 71 -4.20 -2.57 -11.18
CA ASP A 71 -3.47 -3.77 -11.59
C ASP A 71 -2.74 -4.40 -10.41
N PHE A 72 -2.15 -3.59 -9.55
CA PHE A 72 -1.52 -4.05 -8.31
C PHE A 72 -2.53 -4.72 -7.39
N LEU A 73 -3.72 -4.13 -7.20
CA LEU A 73 -4.78 -4.74 -6.39
C LEU A 73 -5.19 -6.11 -6.93
N LYS A 74 -5.34 -6.24 -8.24
CA LYS A 74 -5.66 -7.53 -8.88
C LYS A 74 -4.55 -8.55 -8.67
N PHE A 75 -3.30 -8.11 -8.75
CA PHE A 75 -2.16 -8.97 -8.48
C PHE A 75 -2.21 -9.51 -7.05
N ILE A 76 -2.44 -8.63 -6.06
CA ILE A 76 -2.54 -9.03 -4.66
C ILE A 76 -3.73 -9.96 -4.45
N GLU A 77 -4.88 -9.67 -5.06
CA GLU A 77 -6.06 -10.50 -4.97
C GLU A 77 -5.81 -11.90 -5.50
N ASN A 78 -5.11 -12.02 -6.63
CA ASN A 78 -4.76 -13.32 -7.21
C ASN A 78 -3.77 -14.10 -6.33
N LYS A 79 -2.98 -13.40 -5.52
CA LYS A 79 -2.02 -14.01 -4.59
C LYS A 79 -2.59 -14.22 -3.19
N LYS A 80 -3.84 -13.81 -2.95
CA LYS A 80 -4.46 -13.85 -1.63
C LYS A 80 -4.40 -15.23 -1.00
N SER A 81 -4.74 -16.26 -1.75
CA SER A 81 -4.72 -17.66 -1.27
C SER A 81 -3.30 -18.08 -0.88
N ASP A 82 -2.31 -17.79 -1.71
CA ASP A 82 -0.91 -18.09 -1.41
C ASP A 82 -0.43 -17.36 -0.15
N LEU A 83 -0.82 -16.10 -0.02
CA LEU A 83 -0.44 -15.28 1.15
C LEU A 83 -1.10 -15.82 2.43
N GLU A 84 -2.34 -16.27 2.36
CA GLU A 84 -3.03 -16.86 3.50
C GLU A 84 -2.36 -18.14 3.99
N HIS A 85 -1.75 -18.91 3.10
CA HIS A 85 -1.09 -20.18 3.43
C HIS A 85 0.31 -20.00 4.03
N LEU A 86 0.81 -18.78 4.13
CA LEU A 86 2.10 -18.52 4.77
C LEU A 86 2.03 -18.63 6.30
N TRP A 87 0.82 -18.67 6.89
CA TRP A 87 0.63 -18.65 8.35
C TRP A 87 -0.06 -19.92 8.88
#